data_2f72cc56acce08cdbb4fe63b746b7086
#
_entry.id   2f72cc56acce08cdbb4fe63b746b7086
#
_cell.length_a   1.000
_cell.length_b   1.000
_cell.length_c   1.000
_cell.angle_alpha   90.00
_cell.angle_beta   90.00
_cell.angle_gamma   90.00
#
_symmetry.space_group_name_H-M   'P 1'
#
loop_
_entity.id
_entity.type
_entity.pdbx_description
1 polymer ?
#
loop_
_entity_poly.entity_id
_entity_poly.type
_entity_poly.pdbx_seq_one_letter_code
_entity_poly.pdbx_strand_id
1 'polypeptide(L)'
;MGKASRDKRDIYYRKAKEEGWRARSAFKLLQIDEEFNIFEGVKRVVDLCAAPGSWSQVLSRKLYLPAKLSPDSKDSDLPLIVAIDLQPMAPIEGVIQVQGDITNARTAETVIRHFDGGKADLVVCDGAPDVTGLHDMDEFVQSQLILALKLFFTEVTFAKPKSSRNSSIEAFVVCENYSPPEGFNEKDLHRLLEKIGSPSGADDLDCSSGWLEGPNKVYIPFLACGDLNGYDSDRSYPLPKSADGSYQSLDPVQPPIAPPYKRALEMKKASSHGTQGLEKLSLDP
;
A
#
# COMPACT_ATOMS: atom_id res chain seq x y z
N MET A 1 17.55 -10.34 -14.24
CA MET A 1 17.80 -9.00 -14.80
C MET A 1 18.76 -8.25 -13.89
N GLY A 2 19.78 -7.58 -14.44
CA GLY A 2 20.71 -6.77 -13.65
C GLY A 2 20.08 -5.49 -13.10
N LYS A 3 20.67 -4.90 -12.05
CA LYS A 3 20.22 -3.63 -11.42
C LYS A 3 20.02 -2.50 -12.45
N ALA A 4 20.98 -2.30 -13.36
CA ALA A 4 20.89 -1.27 -14.40
C ALA A 4 19.70 -1.43 -15.35
N SER A 5 19.28 -2.68 -15.65
CA SER A 5 18.10 -2.95 -16.46
C SER A 5 16.80 -2.57 -15.75
N ARG A 6 16.71 -2.74 -14.41
CA ARG A 6 15.56 -2.29 -13.62
C ARG A 6 15.48 -0.77 -13.57
N ASP A 7 16.60 -0.10 -13.28
CA ASP A 7 16.66 1.37 -13.21
C ASP A 7 16.31 2.01 -14.57
N LYS A 8 16.75 1.42 -15.66
CA LYS A 8 16.44 1.91 -17.00
C LYS A 8 14.96 1.77 -17.36
N ARG A 9 14.30 0.75 -16.82
CA ARG A 9 12.93 0.39 -17.17
C ARG A 9 11.87 1.01 -16.24
N ASP A 10 12.25 1.31 -15.00
CA ASP A 10 11.35 1.79 -13.96
C ASP A 10 11.95 3.01 -13.25
N ILE A 11 11.45 4.19 -13.62
CA ILE A 11 11.92 5.47 -13.09
C ILE A 11 11.70 5.59 -11.58
N TYR A 12 10.56 5.10 -11.07
CA TYR A 12 10.23 5.20 -9.64
C TYR A 12 11.09 4.26 -8.78
N TYR A 13 11.51 3.13 -9.34
CA TYR A 13 12.47 2.25 -8.68
C TYR A 13 13.82 2.93 -8.47
N ARG A 14 14.30 3.71 -9.45
CA ARG A 14 15.52 4.51 -9.33
C ARG A 14 15.33 5.68 -8.36
N LYS A 15 14.27 6.49 -8.56
CA LYS A 15 13.96 7.62 -7.69
C LYS A 15 13.83 7.22 -6.22
N ALA A 16 13.22 6.06 -5.93
CA ALA A 16 13.13 5.56 -4.58
C ALA A 16 14.49 5.40 -3.90
N LYS A 17 15.49 4.93 -4.64
CA LYS A 17 16.86 4.82 -4.11
C LYS A 17 17.54 6.17 -3.94
N GLU A 18 17.35 7.08 -4.90
CA GLU A 18 17.90 8.44 -4.88
C GLU A 18 17.33 9.28 -3.73
N GLU A 19 16.03 9.17 -3.48
CA GLU A 19 15.31 9.91 -2.44
C GLU A 19 15.30 9.21 -1.07
N GLY A 20 15.87 8.01 -1.00
CA GLY A 20 15.98 7.24 0.24
C GLY A 20 14.65 6.63 0.70
N TRP A 21 13.78 6.23 -0.23
CA TRP A 21 12.60 5.43 0.06
C TRP A 21 12.94 3.94 0.06
N ARG A 22 12.29 3.17 0.95
CA ARG A 22 12.49 1.71 1.04
C ARG A 22 12.03 0.96 -0.20
N ALA A 23 10.95 1.45 -0.84
CA ALA A 23 10.41 0.89 -2.05
C ALA A 23 9.75 1.97 -2.92
N ARG A 24 9.56 1.67 -4.20
CA ARG A 24 8.89 2.55 -5.16
C ARG A 24 7.42 2.84 -4.82
N SER A 25 6.80 1.98 -4.00
CA SER A 25 5.41 2.15 -3.58
C SER A 25 5.19 3.43 -2.76
N ALA A 26 6.24 4.03 -2.17
CA ALA A 26 6.16 5.33 -1.53
C ALA A 26 5.52 6.40 -2.42
N PHE A 27 5.85 6.39 -3.72
CA PHE A 27 5.31 7.36 -4.68
C PHE A 27 3.80 7.21 -4.92
N LYS A 28 3.24 6.00 -4.73
CA LYS A 28 1.80 5.81 -4.85
C LYS A 28 1.06 6.63 -3.80
N LEU A 29 1.48 6.51 -2.53
CA LEU A 29 0.86 7.26 -1.43
C LEU A 29 1.09 8.77 -1.56
N LEU A 30 2.30 9.20 -1.97
CA LEU A 30 2.59 10.61 -2.21
C LEU A 30 1.69 11.21 -3.30
N GLN A 31 1.48 10.50 -4.41
CA GLN A 31 0.65 10.97 -5.53
C GLN A 31 -0.84 10.96 -5.17
N ILE A 32 -1.29 10.04 -4.31
CA ILE A 32 -2.65 10.07 -3.77
C ILE A 32 -2.81 11.29 -2.84
N ASP A 33 -1.84 11.56 -1.98
CA ASP A 33 -1.88 12.73 -1.10
C ASP A 33 -1.87 14.05 -1.88
N GLU A 34 -1.07 14.16 -2.94
CA GLU A 34 -1.06 15.33 -3.83
C GLU A 34 -2.43 15.64 -4.44
N GLU A 35 -3.22 14.62 -4.74
CA GLU A 35 -4.54 14.79 -5.36
C GLU A 35 -5.67 14.98 -4.35
N PHE A 36 -5.65 14.19 -3.26
CA PHE A 36 -6.76 14.11 -2.31
C PHE A 36 -6.48 14.80 -0.98
N ASN A 37 -5.23 15.28 -0.74
CA ASN A 37 -4.82 15.93 0.50
C ASN A 37 -5.13 15.11 1.76
N ILE A 38 -4.91 13.79 1.68
CA ILE A 38 -5.31 12.83 2.72
C ILE A 38 -4.57 13.00 4.05
N PHE A 39 -3.49 13.76 4.10
CA PHE A 39 -2.71 14.01 5.33
C PHE A 39 -3.15 15.26 6.09
N GLU A 40 -4.06 16.07 5.55
CA GLU A 40 -4.50 17.30 6.20
C GLU A 40 -5.20 17.01 7.54
N GLY A 41 -4.69 17.61 8.63
CA GLY A 41 -5.26 17.48 9.97
C GLY A 41 -5.11 16.10 10.63
N VAL A 42 -4.43 15.17 9.99
CA VAL A 42 -4.27 13.79 10.45
C VAL A 42 -3.29 13.70 11.61
N LYS A 43 -3.71 13.04 12.71
CA LYS A 43 -2.89 12.78 13.89
C LYS A 43 -2.78 11.30 14.25
N ARG A 44 -3.71 10.47 13.82
CA ARG A 44 -3.77 9.03 14.15
C ARG A 44 -3.90 8.21 12.89
N VAL A 45 -2.88 7.40 12.61
CA VAL A 45 -2.81 6.64 11.36
C VAL A 45 -2.58 5.17 11.62
N VAL A 46 -3.27 4.33 10.84
CA VAL A 46 -2.99 2.90 10.74
C VAL A 46 -2.50 2.59 9.32
N ASP A 47 -1.33 1.93 9.23
CA ASP A 47 -0.75 1.43 7.98
C ASP A 47 -0.87 -0.11 7.97
N LEU A 48 -1.76 -0.63 7.14
CA LEU A 48 -2.03 -2.05 7.01
C LEU A 48 -1.16 -2.66 5.90
N CYS A 49 -0.65 -3.88 6.13
CA CYS A 49 0.24 -4.58 5.20
C CYS A 49 1.50 -3.75 4.89
N ALA A 50 2.09 -3.19 5.93
CA ALA A 50 3.07 -2.11 5.84
C ALA A 50 4.44 -2.54 5.27
N ALA A 51 4.85 -3.82 5.36
CA ALA A 51 6.19 -4.24 4.94
C ALA A 51 6.47 -3.99 3.45
N PRO A 52 7.63 -3.52 3.10
CA PRO A 52 8.86 -3.27 3.88
C PRO A 52 8.88 -1.92 4.62
N GLY A 53 7.79 -1.16 4.66
CA GLY A 53 7.63 0.08 5.39
C GLY A 53 7.79 1.34 4.53
N SER A 54 7.55 1.29 3.23
CA SER A 54 7.65 2.48 2.38
C SER A 54 6.53 3.49 2.64
N TRP A 55 5.30 3.05 2.88
CA TRP A 55 4.19 3.92 3.24
C TRP A 55 4.36 4.45 4.67
N SER A 56 4.71 3.59 5.62
CA SER A 56 5.08 4.03 6.97
C SER A 56 6.18 5.09 6.97
N GLN A 57 7.16 4.99 6.05
CA GLN A 57 8.22 5.99 5.89
C GLN A 57 7.68 7.32 5.34
N VAL A 58 6.72 7.29 4.41
CA VAL A 58 6.03 8.50 3.93
C VAL A 58 5.29 9.17 5.08
N LEU A 59 4.50 8.39 5.85
CA LEU A 59 3.76 8.90 7.02
C LEU A 59 4.69 9.53 8.05
N SER A 60 5.82 8.87 8.37
CA SER A 60 6.82 9.43 9.27
C SER A 60 7.36 10.77 8.76
N ARG A 61 7.75 10.85 7.48
CA ARG A 61 8.35 12.05 6.89
C ARG A 61 7.35 13.19 6.67
N LYS A 62 6.07 12.88 6.42
CA LYS A 62 5.04 13.88 6.14
C LYS A 62 4.30 14.36 7.37
N LEU A 63 4.11 13.50 8.38
CA LEU A 63 3.34 13.80 9.57
C LEU A 63 4.22 13.93 10.82
N TYR A 64 4.97 12.87 11.17
CA TYR A 64 5.66 12.80 12.45
C TYR A 64 6.88 13.73 12.53
N LEU A 65 7.79 13.64 11.58
CA LEU A 65 9.04 14.41 11.62
C LEU A 65 8.80 15.93 11.57
N PRO A 66 7.90 16.47 10.72
CA PRO A 66 7.59 17.90 10.73
C PRO A 66 6.98 18.35 12.07
N ALA A 67 6.07 17.55 12.65
CA ALA A 67 5.49 17.85 13.95
C ALA A 67 6.55 17.84 15.06
N LYS A 68 7.45 16.86 15.06
CA LYS A 68 8.54 16.75 16.05
C LYS A 68 9.53 17.91 15.97
N LEU A 69 9.81 18.42 14.77
CA LEU A 69 10.76 19.51 14.55
C LEU A 69 10.13 20.90 14.77
N SER A 70 8.81 20.98 14.97
CA SER A 70 8.15 22.25 15.26
C SER A 70 8.60 22.82 16.61
N PRO A 71 8.92 24.13 16.71
CA PRO A 71 9.35 24.76 17.96
C PRO A 71 8.35 24.65 19.10
N ASP A 72 7.04 24.58 18.76
CA ASP A 72 5.94 24.48 19.72
C ASP A 72 5.53 23.03 20.01
N SER A 73 6.30 22.06 19.51
CA SER A 73 5.97 20.64 19.63
C SER A 73 6.00 20.18 21.07
N LYS A 74 4.90 19.53 21.49
CA LYS A 74 4.84 18.74 22.72
C LYS A 74 4.73 17.28 22.35
N ASP A 75 5.33 16.40 23.14
CA ASP A 75 5.27 14.95 22.90
C ASP A 75 3.83 14.43 22.83
N SER A 76 2.89 15.08 23.55
CA SER A 76 1.46 14.76 23.53
C SER A 76 0.77 15.07 22.19
N ASP A 77 1.36 15.90 21.35
CA ASP A 77 0.75 16.41 20.12
C ASP A 77 1.32 15.74 18.87
N LEU A 78 2.29 14.85 19.05
CA LEU A 78 2.92 14.13 17.95
C LEU A 78 1.94 13.16 17.29
N PRO A 79 1.95 13.04 15.96
CA PRO A 79 1.16 12.04 15.27
C PRO A 79 1.51 10.62 15.71
N LEU A 80 0.49 9.83 15.95
CA LEU A 80 0.59 8.42 16.30
C LEU A 80 0.40 7.57 15.04
N ILE A 81 1.44 6.85 14.64
CA ILE A 81 1.44 6.00 13.45
C ILE A 81 1.65 4.55 13.90
N VAL A 82 0.69 3.68 13.61
CA VAL A 82 0.77 2.24 13.91
C VAL A 82 0.78 1.46 12.61
N ALA A 83 1.86 0.74 12.36
CA ALA A 83 2.08 -0.07 11.18
C ALA A 83 1.97 -1.57 11.51
N ILE A 84 1.26 -2.33 10.67
CA ILE A 84 0.98 -3.75 10.89
C ILE A 84 1.39 -4.55 9.68
N ASP A 85 2.13 -5.63 9.90
CA ASP A 85 2.45 -6.62 8.85
C ASP A 85 2.74 -7.99 9.47
N LEU A 86 2.59 -9.04 8.69
CA LEU A 86 3.05 -10.38 9.04
C LEU A 86 4.57 -10.47 9.09
N GLN A 87 5.25 -9.66 8.28
CA GLN A 87 6.70 -9.63 8.18
C GLN A 87 7.30 -8.56 9.09
N PRO A 88 8.46 -8.84 9.70
CA PRO A 88 9.18 -7.82 10.45
C PRO A 88 9.73 -6.74 9.51
N MET A 89 9.72 -5.51 9.98
CA MET A 89 10.29 -4.35 9.28
C MET A 89 11.46 -3.75 10.08
N ALA A 90 12.40 -3.12 9.37
CA ALA A 90 13.40 -2.28 10.02
C ALA A 90 12.71 -1.08 10.70
N PRO A 91 13.18 -0.61 11.87
CA PRO A 91 12.59 0.51 12.58
C PRO A 91 12.46 1.77 11.71
N ILE A 92 11.38 2.52 11.94
CA ILE A 92 11.10 3.82 11.34
C ILE A 92 10.76 4.78 12.46
N GLU A 93 11.37 5.97 12.44
CA GLU A 93 11.15 6.97 13.47
C GLU A 93 9.69 7.42 13.51
N GLY A 94 9.10 7.47 14.71
CA GLY A 94 7.69 7.84 14.91
C GLY A 94 6.66 6.78 14.52
N VAL A 95 7.09 5.55 14.19
CA VAL A 95 6.19 4.47 13.79
C VAL A 95 6.26 3.31 14.79
N ILE A 96 5.12 3.00 15.39
CA ILE A 96 4.92 1.80 16.21
C ILE A 96 4.65 0.63 15.26
N GLN A 97 5.45 -0.44 15.38
CA GLN A 97 5.32 -1.61 14.52
C GLN A 97 4.69 -2.76 15.29
N VAL A 98 3.60 -3.30 14.75
CA VAL A 98 2.90 -4.48 15.26
C VAL A 98 3.07 -5.60 14.25
N GLN A 99 3.78 -6.66 14.65
CA GLN A 99 3.86 -7.85 13.82
C GLN A 99 2.64 -8.73 14.11
N GLY A 100 1.78 -8.94 13.11
CA GLY A 100 0.56 -9.70 13.28
C GLY A 100 -0.26 -9.79 12.00
N ASP A 101 -1.23 -10.69 12.04
CA ASP A 101 -2.22 -10.87 10.99
C ASP A 101 -3.36 -9.87 11.18
N ILE A 102 -3.65 -9.06 10.15
CA ILE A 102 -4.73 -8.07 10.19
C ILE A 102 -6.12 -8.69 10.31
N THR A 103 -6.29 -9.96 9.98
CA THR A 103 -7.55 -10.71 10.14
C THR A 103 -7.75 -11.24 11.56
N ASN A 104 -6.73 -11.16 12.40
CA ASN A 104 -6.78 -11.67 13.78
C ASN A 104 -7.27 -10.60 14.75
N ALA A 105 -8.35 -10.91 15.48
CA ALA A 105 -8.93 -10.01 16.48
C ALA A 105 -7.92 -9.51 17.52
N ARG A 106 -6.96 -10.34 17.94
CA ARG A 106 -5.90 -9.94 18.89
C ARG A 106 -4.98 -8.86 18.32
N THR A 107 -4.71 -8.91 17.01
CA THR A 107 -3.94 -7.86 16.33
C THR A 107 -4.72 -6.55 16.35
N ALA A 108 -6.01 -6.61 16.00
CA ALA A 108 -6.90 -5.44 16.04
C ALA A 108 -6.97 -4.84 17.46
N GLU A 109 -7.16 -5.67 18.49
CA GLU A 109 -7.16 -5.22 19.88
C GLU A 109 -5.83 -4.55 20.30
N THR A 110 -4.70 -5.05 19.79
CA THR A 110 -3.40 -4.46 20.06
C THR A 110 -3.29 -3.08 19.43
N VAL A 111 -3.76 -2.92 18.20
CA VAL A 111 -3.78 -1.61 17.50
C VAL A 111 -4.69 -0.64 18.24
N ILE A 112 -5.91 -1.04 18.58
CA ILE A 112 -6.89 -0.21 19.31
C ILE A 112 -6.32 0.29 20.63
N ARG A 113 -5.59 -0.55 21.36
CA ARG A 113 -4.93 -0.15 22.61
C ARG A 113 -3.92 0.98 22.45
N HIS A 114 -3.22 1.05 21.32
CA HIS A 114 -2.31 2.17 21.05
C HIS A 114 -3.03 3.50 20.87
N PHE A 115 -4.31 3.49 20.50
CA PHE A 115 -5.10 4.70 20.30
C PHE A 115 -5.85 5.16 21.56
N ASP A 116 -5.74 4.44 22.67
CA ASP A 116 -6.31 4.81 23.99
C ASP A 116 -7.77 5.29 23.90
N GLY A 117 -8.61 4.52 23.22
CA GLY A 117 -10.02 4.82 22.98
C GLY A 117 -10.31 5.86 21.88
N GLY A 118 -9.27 6.45 21.29
CA GLY A 118 -9.42 7.31 20.12
C GLY A 118 -9.61 6.48 18.84
N LYS A 119 -10.16 7.11 17.80
CA LYS A 119 -10.26 6.53 16.46
C LYS A 119 -9.07 6.96 15.59
N ALA A 120 -8.73 6.15 14.59
CA ALA A 120 -7.82 6.56 13.55
C ALA A 120 -8.47 7.65 12.67
N ASP A 121 -7.69 8.66 12.31
CA ASP A 121 -8.10 9.70 11.36
C ASP A 121 -7.89 9.22 9.92
N LEU A 122 -6.87 8.37 9.71
CA LEU A 122 -6.51 7.81 8.41
C LEU A 122 -6.13 6.32 8.54
N VAL A 123 -6.63 5.51 7.63
CA VAL A 123 -6.19 4.12 7.45
C VAL A 123 -5.69 3.96 6.02
N VAL A 124 -4.47 3.47 5.86
CA VAL A 124 -3.86 3.21 4.55
C VAL A 124 -3.48 1.73 4.40
N CYS A 125 -3.49 1.22 3.17
CA CYS A 125 -3.14 -0.17 2.86
C CYS A 125 -2.59 -0.28 1.44
N ASP A 126 -1.35 -0.75 1.27
CA ASP A 126 -0.76 -1.13 -0.04
C ASP A 126 -0.83 -2.66 -0.26
N GLY A 127 -1.66 -3.36 0.51
CA GLY A 127 -1.96 -4.79 0.35
C GLY A 127 -3.20 -4.99 -0.51
N ALA A 128 -3.16 -6.00 -1.37
CA ALA A 128 -4.34 -6.47 -2.10
C ALA A 128 -4.85 -7.77 -1.47
N PRO A 129 -6.18 -7.99 -1.36
CA PRO A 129 -6.70 -9.28 -0.95
C PRO A 129 -6.34 -10.33 -2.01
N ASP A 130 -5.54 -11.31 -1.59
CA ASP A 130 -5.25 -12.54 -2.34
C ASP A 130 -5.87 -13.69 -1.55
N VAL A 131 -7.20 -13.78 -1.61
CA VAL A 131 -8.01 -14.68 -0.77
C VAL A 131 -8.12 -16.06 -1.39
N THR A 132 -8.27 -16.10 -2.71
CA THR A 132 -8.56 -17.36 -3.43
C THR A 132 -7.40 -17.81 -4.30
N GLY A 133 -6.47 -16.92 -4.64
CA GLY A 133 -5.44 -17.14 -5.65
C GLY A 133 -5.98 -17.27 -7.09
N LEU A 134 -7.26 -16.98 -7.27
CA LEU A 134 -7.94 -16.94 -8.56
C LEU A 134 -8.28 -15.47 -8.88
N HIS A 135 -7.60 -14.88 -9.81
CA HIS A 135 -7.70 -13.47 -10.16
C HIS A 135 -9.14 -12.97 -10.32
N ASP A 136 -9.94 -13.67 -11.08
CA ASP A 136 -11.32 -13.26 -11.38
C ASP A 136 -12.21 -13.24 -10.12
N MET A 137 -11.99 -14.19 -9.20
CA MET A 137 -12.74 -14.23 -7.94
C MET A 137 -12.27 -13.16 -6.97
N ASP A 138 -10.98 -12.88 -6.95
CA ASP A 138 -10.42 -11.84 -6.09
C ASP A 138 -10.88 -10.45 -6.55
N GLU A 139 -10.99 -10.21 -7.88
CA GLU A 139 -11.59 -8.98 -8.43
C GLU A 139 -13.07 -8.85 -8.05
N PHE A 140 -13.84 -9.94 -8.08
CA PHE A 140 -15.23 -9.92 -7.66
C PHE A 140 -15.37 -9.54 -6.19
N VAL A 141 -14.59 -10.16 -5.30
CA VAL A 141 -14.60 -9.85 -3.86
C VAL A 141 -14.20 -8.39 -3.61
N GLN A 142 -13.21 -7.89 -4.33
CA GLN A 142 -12.80 -6.48 -4.25
C GLN A 142 -13.92 -5.54 -4.69
N SER A 143 -14.64 -5.87 -5.75
CA SER A 143 -15.78 -5.07 -6.23
C SER A 143 -16.91 -5.01 -5.19
N GLN A 144 -17.22 -6.13 -4.53
CA GLN A 144 -18.21 -6.16 -3.45
C GLN A 144 -17.78 -5.32 -2.25
N LEU A 145 -16.50 -5.38 -1.87
CA LEU A 145 -15.96 -4.57 -0.79
C LEU A 145 -16.08 -3.06 -1.09
N ILE A 146 -15.80 -2.66 -2.33
CA ILE A 146 -15.88 -1.26 -2.74
C ILE A 146 -17.34 -0.75 -2.68
N LEU A 147 -18.29 -1.57 -3.11
CA LEU A 147 -19.72 -1.25 -2.97
C LEU A 147 -20.11 -1.10 -1.50
N ALA A 148 -19.59 -1.96 -0.62
CA ALA A 148 -19.83 -1.86 0.81
C ALA A 148 -19.26 -0.55 1.41
N LEU A 149 -18.10 -0.07 0.93
CA LEU A 149 -17.51 1.17 1.41
C LEU A 149 -18.42 2.38 1.16
N LYS A 150 -19.22 2.40 0.10
CA LYS A 150 -20.19 3.47 -0.15
C LYS A 150 -21.28 3.60 0.92
N LEU A 151 -21.49 2.57 1.74
CA LEU A 151 -22.41 2.65 2.87
C LEU A 151 -21.83 3.45 4.05
N PHE A 152 -20.50 3.55 4.12
CA PHE A 152 -19.78 4.14 5.24
C PHE A 152 -19.09 5.44 4.91
N PHE A 153 -18.93 5.76 3.62
CA PHE A 153 -18.24 6.95 3.16
C PHE A 153 -19.08 7.68 2.12
N THR A 154 -19.19 8.98 2.27
CA THR A 154 -19.96 9.80 1.33
C THR A 154 -19.27 9.96 -0.01
N GLU A 155 -17.93 9.91 -0.01
CA GLU A 155 -17.10 10.01 -1.19
C GLU A 155 -16.21 8.78 -1.33
N VAL A 156 -16.31 8.11 -2.47
CA VAL A 156 -15.52 6.93 -2.83
C VAL A 156 -15.02 7.12 -4.26
N THR A 157 -13.71 7.12 -4.45
CA THR A 157 -13.06 7.37 -5.74
C THR A 157 -12.00 6.31 -6.01
N PHE A 158 -11.91 5.81 -7.24
CA PHE A 158 -10.76 5.04 -7.68
C PHE A 158 -9.63 5.97 -8.07
N ALA A 159 -8.46 5.81 -7.45
CA ALA A 159 -7.26 6.54 -7.76
C ALA A 159 -6.20 5.63 -8.39
N LYS A 160 -5.69 6.01 -9.55
CA LYS A 160 -4.56 5.32 -10.18
C LYS A 160 -3.35 6.24 -10.23
N PRO A 161 -2.42 6.10 -9.27
CA PRO A 161 -1.18 6.87 -9.26
C PRO A 161 -0.33 6.57 -10.50
N LYS A 162 0.32 7.56 -11.05
CA LYS A 162 1.25 7.41 -12.18
C LYS A 162 2.40 6.44 -11.87
N SER A 163 2.78 6.34 -10.62
CA SER A 163 3.77 5.36 -10.14
C SER A 163 3.25 3.92 -10.14
N SER A 164 1.94 3.68 -10.19
CA SER A 164 1.40 2.36 -10.53
C SER A 164 1.60 2.11 -12.02
N ARG A 165 2.09 0.92 -12.39
CA ARG A 165 2.41 0.62 -13.79
C ARG A 165 1.16 0.61 -14.65
N ASN A 166 1.25 1.11 -15.87
CA ASN A 166 0.12 1.06 -16.83
C ASN A 166 -0.25 -0.39 -17.21
N SER A 167 0.73 -1.30 -17.19
CA SER A 167 0.52 -2.73 -17.43
C SER A 167 -0.16 -3.44 -16.23
N SER A 168 -0.32 -2.77 -15.08
CA SER A 168 -0.98 -3.31 -13.89
C SER A 168 -2.41 -2.77 -13.81
N ILE A 169 -3.35 -3.65 -13.47
CA ILE A 169 -4.73 -3.28 -13.14
C ILE A 169 -4.84 -2.60 -11.77
N GLU A 170 -3.75 -2.54 -11.00
CA GLU A 170 -3.73 -1.97 -9.66
C GLU A 170 -4.21 -0.51 -9.66
N ALA A 171 -5.21 -0.25 -8.85
CA ALA A 171 -5.71 1.06 -8.46
C ALA A 171 -6.03 1.05 -6.96
N PHE A 172 -6.21 2.22 -6.38
CA PHE A 172 -6.56 2.38 -4.97
C PHE A 172 -7.97 2.93 -4.84
N VAL A 173 -8.61 2.61 -3.74
CA VAL A 173 -9.89 3.21 -3.36
C VAL A 173 -9.58 4.29 -2.32
N VAL A 174 -9.95 5.53 -2.62
CA VAL A 174 -9.90 6.65 -1.69
C VAL A 174 -11.32 6.88 -1.19
N CYS A 175 -11.48 6.79 0.12
CA CYS A 175 -12.74 6.94 0.82
C CYS A 175 -12.65 8.10 1.79
N GLU A 176 -13.55 9.08 1.66
CA GLU A 176 -13.55 10.30 2.45
C GLU A 176 -14.90 10.47 3.15
N ASN A 177 -14.87 11.20 4.26
CA ASN A 177 -16.06 11.54 5.04
C ASN A 177 -16.78 10.30 5.61
N TYR A 178 -16.09 9.57 6.50
CA TYR A 178 -16.68 8.41 7.19
C TYR A 178 -17.97 8.78 7.93
N SER A 179 -19.07 8.19 7.49
CA SER A 179 -20.41 8.42 8.00
C SER A 179 -21.19 7.11 8.02
N PRO A 180 -21.04 6.30 9.05
CA PRO A 180 -21.75 5.02 9.14
C PRO A 180 -23.27 5.23 9.17
N PRO A 181 -24.08 4.28 8.66
CA PRO A 181 -25.52 4.33 8.72
C PRO A 181 -26.04 4.51 10.15
N GLU A 182 -27.17 5.20 10.31
CA GLU A 182 -27.81 5.37 11.61
C GLU A 182 -28.14 4.00 12.24
N GLY A 183 -27.80 3.83 13.52
CA GLY A 183 -28.01 2.56 14.24
C GLY A 183 -27.00 1.45 13.87
N PHE A 184 -25.99 1.73 13.05
CA PHE A 184 -24.95 0.75 12.73
C PHE A 184 -24.20 0.32 14.00
N ASN A 185 -24.10 -1.02 14.18
CA ASN A 185 -23.25 -1.61 15.21
C ASN A 185 -22.14 -2.42 14.51
N GLU A 186 -20.92 -2.23 14.95
CA GLU A 186 -19.73 -2.91 14.39
C GLU A 186 -19.86 -4.45 14.39
N LYS A 187 -20.62 -5.01 15.33
CA LYS A 187 -20.91 -6.45 15.41
C LYS A 187 -21.80 -6.96 14.26
N ASP A 188 -22.53 -6.05 13.63
CA ASP A 188 -23.44 -6.37 12.52
C ASP A 188 -22.75 -6.26 11.15
N LEU A 189 -21.48 -5.84 11.10
CA LEU A 189 -20.74 -5.65 9.85
C LEU A 189 -20.74 -6.89 8.97
N HIS A 190 -20.49 -8.06 9.53
CA HIS A 190 -20.48 -9.33 8.80
C HIS A 190 -21.82 -9.61 8.14
N ARG A 191 -22.90 -9.44 8.91
CA ARG A 191 -24.27 -9.60 8.43
C ARG A 191 -24.64 -8.61 7.33
N LEU A 192 -24.12 -7.38 7.43
CA LEU A 192 -24.31 -6.35 6.41
C LEU A 192 -23.60 -6.73 5.11
N LEU A 193 -22.34 -7.16 5.19
CA LEU A 193 -21.56 -7.58 4.03
C LEU A 193 -22.14 -8.81 3.32
N GLU A 194 -22.67 -9.78 4.07
CA GLU A 194 -23.36 -10.95 3.50
C GLU A 194 -24.61 -10.56 2.68
N LYS A 195 -25.32 -9.53 3.10
CA LYS A 195 -26.51 -9.06 2.38
C LYS A 195 -26.18 -8.33 1.07
N ILE A 196 -25.07 -7.62 1.00
CA ILE A 196 -24.66 -6.89 -0.20
C ILE A 196 -24.32 -7.83 -1.36
N GLY A 197 -23.83 -9.04 -1.08
CA GLY A 197 -23.47 -10.05 -2.07
C GLY A 197 -24.62 -10.97 -2.53
N SER A 198 -25.81 -10.88 -1.93
CA SER A 198 -26.92 -11.79 -2.23
C SER A 198 -27.85 -11.22 -3.28
N PRO A 199 -28.04 -11.92 -4.43
CA PRO A 199 -28.99 -11.50 -5.46
C PRO A 199 -30.47 -11.63 -5.04
N SER A 200 -30.78 -12.23 -3.93
CA SER A 200 -32.13 -12.40 -3.39
C SER A 200 -32.51 -11.19 -2.54
N GLY A 201 -32.68 -10.06 -3.18
CA GLY A 201 -33.27 -8.87 -2.58
C GLY A 201 -34.75 -9.04 -2.30
N ALA A 202 -35.09 -9.81 -1.30
CA ALA A 202 -36.50 -9.95 -0.90
C ALA A 202 -36.80 -9.42 0.49
N ASP A 203 -35.87 -8.85 1.25
CA ASP A 203 -36.24 -8.29 2.54
C ASP A 203 -35.37 -7.08 2.94
N ASP A 204 -35.99 -5.91 2.95
CA ASP A 204 -35.86 -4.75 3.82
C ASP A 204 -34.55 -3.96 3.93
N LEU A 205 -33.49 -4.30 3.24
CA LEU A 205 -32.50 -3.30 2.87
C LEU A 205 -32.68 -3.05 1.38
N ASP A 206 -33.55 -2.12 1.08
CA ASP A 206 -33.81 -1.66 -0.26
C ASP A 206 -32.52 -1.09 -0.86
N CYS A 207 -31.71 -1.99 -1.45
CA CYS A 207 -30.58 -1.59 -2.30
C CYS A 207 -31.06 -0.77 -3.49
N SER A 208 -32.38 -0.66 -3.69
CA SER A 208 -33.02 0.16 -4.71
C SER A 208 -33.17 1.61 -4.27
N SER A 209 -33.09 1.92 -2.97
CA SER A 209 -33.27 3.27 -2.50
C SER A 209 -32.01 4.12 -2.72
N GLY A 210 -31.81 4.53 -3.93
CA GLY A 210 -31.04 5.73 -4.24
C GLY A 210 -29.66 5.54 -4.88
N TRP A 211 -29.06 4.36 -4.90
CA TRP A 211 -27.74 4.18 -5.52
C TRP A 211 -27.68 3.11 -6.62
N LEU A 212 -28.78 2.35 -6.78
CA LEU A 212 -29.02 1.44 -7.89
C LEU A 212 -30.34 1.80 -8.60
N GLU A 213 -30.51 3.03 -9.07
CA GLU A 213 -31.60 3.36 -9.96
C GLU A 213 -31.24 2.99 -11.39
N GLY A 214 -31.78 1.86 -11.88
CA GLY A 214 -31.60 1.36 -13.24
C GLY A 214 -30.32 0.55 -13.43
N PRO A 215 -30.17 -0.13 -14.56
CA PRO A 215 -29.21 -1.22 -14.76
C PRO A 215 -27.72 -0.83 -14.74
N ASN A 216 -27.36 0.43 -14.59
CA ASN A 216 -25.95 0.89 -14.70
C ASN A 216 -25.60 2.06 -13.77
N LYS A 217 -26.24 2.23 -12.64
CA LYS A 217 -26.10 3.47 -11.87
C LYS A 217 -25.20 3.42 -10.62
N VAL A 218 -24.32 2.45 -10.47
CA VAL A 218 -23.19 2.61 -9.53
C VAL A 218 -22.05 3.30 -10.23
N TYR A 219 -22.00 4.62 -10.14
CA TYR A 219 -20.88 5.40 -10.63
C TYR A 219 -19.88 5.62 -9.49
N ILE A 220 -18.66 5.11 -9.68
CA ILE A 220 -17.51 5.43 -8.83
C ILE A 220 -16.52 6.15 -9.74
N PRO A 221 -16.15 7.42 -9.44
CA PRO A 221 -15.17 8.14 -10.23
C PRO A 221 -13.84 7.40 -10.31
N PHE A 222 -13.19 7.46 -11.47
CA PHE A 222 -11.84 6.95 -11.65
C PHE A 222 -10.92 8.10 -12.02
N LEU A 223 -9.88 8.34 -11.20
CA LEU A 223 -8.97 9.46 -11.34
C LEU A 223 -7.52 8.96 -11.44
N ALA A 224 -6.84 9.38 -12.50
CA ALA A 224 -5.39 9.21 -12.61
C ALA A 224 -4.71 10.39 -11.90
N CYS A 225 -3.73 10.12 -11.03
CA CYS A 225 -3.05 11.14 -10.22
C CYS A 225 -1.52 11.05 -10.33
N GLY A 226 -0.82 12.13 -9.93
CA GLY A 226 0.61 12.33 -10.06
C GLY A 226 1.01 13.01 -11.37
N ASP A 227 2.31 13.07 -11.68
CA ASP A 227 2.84 13.69 -12.91
C ASP A 227 2.43 12.89 -14.16
N LEU A 228 1.25 13.16 -14.69
CA LEU A 228 0.70 12.48 -15.86
C LEU A 228 1.51 12.76 -17.14
N ASN A 229 2.28 13.85 -17.20
CA ASN A 229 3.14 14.20 -18.33
C ASN A 229 4.54 13.55 -18.23
N GLY A 230 4.89 12.98 -17.08
CA GLY A 230 6.15 12.32 -16.85
C GLY A 230 6.30 10.99 -17.58
N TYR A 231 7.48 10.39 -17.49
CA TYR A 231 7.73 9.07 -18.01
C TYR A 231 6.82 8.02 -17.37
N ASP A 232 6.36 7.10 -18.19
CA ASP A 232 5.69 5.89 -17.72
C ASP A 232 6.69 4.97 -17.02
N SER A 233 6.29 4.40 -15.89
CA SER A 233 7.14 3.49 -15.12
C SER A 233 7.52 2.20 -15.88
N ASP A 234 6.77 1.84 -16.92
CA ASP A 234 7.00 0.66 -17.73
C ASP A 234 7.94 0.91 -18.93
N ARG A 235 8.25 2.18 -19.22
CA ARG A 235 9.08 2.55 -20.37
C ARG A 235 10.53 2.81 -19.96
N SER A 236 11.43 2.46 -20.88
CA SER A 236 12.84 2.88 -20.79
C SER A 236 12.96 4.39 -20.97
N TYR A 237 13.85 5.02 -20.23
CA TYR A 237 14.12 6.46 -20.26
C TYR A 237 15.63 6.72 -20.17
N PRO A 238 16.12 7.89 -20.59
CA PRO A 238 17.52 8.24 -20.48
C PRO A 238 18.00 8.20 -19.04
N LEU A 239 19.12 7.51 -18.78
CA LEU A 239 19.77 7.52 -17.47
C LEU A 239 20.76 8.68 -17.42
N PRO A 240 20.88 9.37 -16.25
CA PRO A 240 21.95 10.33 -16.04
C PRO A 240 23.30 9.61 -16.14
N LYS A 241 24.25 10.21 -16.85
CA LYS A 241 25.58 9.69 -16.99
C LYS A 241 26.51 10.45 -16.05
N SER A 242 27.42 9.73 -15.40
CA SER A 242 28.56 10.31 -14.69
C SER A 242 29.50 11.01 -15.67
N ALA A 243 30.47 11.79 -15.16
CA ALA A 243 31.45 12.48 -15.99
C ALA A 243 32.27 11.55 -16.89
N ASP A 244 32.41 10.28 -16.51
CA ASP A 244 33.05 9.22 -17.27
C ASP A 244 32.12 8.51 -18.30
N GLY A 245 30.87 8.97 -18.43
CA GLY A 245 29.89 8.39 -19.33
C GLY A 245 29.22 7.11 -18.82
N SER A 246 29.55 6.65 -17.61
CA SER A 246 28.94 5.48 -16.99
C SER A 246 27.67 5.83 -16.19
N TYR A 247 26.78 4.85 -16.00
CA TYR A 247 25.66 4.91 -15.08
C TYR A 247 25.90 3.97 -13.90
N GLN A 248 25.84 4.51 -12.69
CA GLN A 248 25.98 3.73 -11.47
C GLN A 248 24.66 3.61 -10.75
N SER A 249 24.17 2.37 -10.59
CA SER A 249 22.93 2.07 -9.88
C SER A 249 23.16 2.10 -8.37
N LEU A 250 22.38 2.87 -7.64
CA LEU A 250 22.39 2.88 -6.18
C LEU A 250 21.79 1.58 -5.60
N ASP A 251 22.19 1.27 -4.38
CA ASP A 251 21.53 0.21 -3.60
C ASP A 251 20.26 0.75 -2.91
N PRO A 252 19.28 -0.12 -2.60
CA PRO A 252 18.13 0.28 -1.77
C PRO A 252 18.60 0.76 -0.40
N VAL A 253 17.99 1.81 0.12
CA VAL A 253 18.32 2.39 1.44
C VAL A 253 18.13 1.38 2.58
N GLN A 254 17.13 0.55 2.47
CA GLN A 254 16.83 -0.53 3.41
C GLN A 254 16.21 -1.71 2.67
N PRO A 255 16.92 -2.83 2.51
CA PRO A 255 16.33 -4.03 1.95
C PRO A 255 15.34 -4.67 2.95
N PRO A 256 14.34 -5.44 2.48
CA PRO A 256 13.45 -6.22 3.36
C PRO A 256 14.26 -7.15 4.29
N ILE A 257 13.89 -7.21 5.57
CA ILE A 257 14.63 -8.01 6.57
C ILE A 257 14.41 -9.51 6.34
N ALA A 258 13.16 -9.91 6.16
CA ALA A 258 12.78 -11.31 6.01
C ALA A 258 11.75 -11.52 4.89
N PRO A 259 12.09 -11.24 3.61
CA PRO A 259 11.14 -11.41 2.53
C PRO A 259 10.81 -12.92 2.34
N PRO A 260 9.58 -13.26 1.96
CA PRO A 260 9.14 -14.65 1.77
C PRO A 260 10.04 -15.45 0.81
N TYR A 261 10.63 -14.78 -0.18
CA TYR A 261 11.53 -15.36 -1.18
C TYR A 261 13.00 -15.48 -0.72
N LYS A 262 13.32 -15.08 0.53
CA LYS A 262 14.72 -15.11 1.04
C LYS A 262 15.33 -16.50 0.93
N ARG A 263 14.60 -17.53 1.38
CA ARG A 263 15.04 -18.93 1.32
C ARG A 263 15.28 -19.39 -0.13
N ALA A 264 14.41 -19.03 -1.05
CA ALA A 264 14.57 -19.35 -2.48
C ALA A 264 15.82 -18.68 -3.08
N LEU A 265 16.12 -17.42 -2.71
CA LEU A 265 17.33 -16.74 -3.13
C LEU A 265 18.60 -17.42 -2.54
N GLU A 266 18.56 -17.82 -1.30
CA GLU A 266 19.67 -18.54 -0.63
C GLU A 266 19.94 -19.90 -1.31
N MET A 267 18.90 -20.67 -1.59
CA MET A 267 19.00 -21.92 -2.34
C MET A 267 19.57 -21.71 -3.74
N LYS A 268 19.11 -20.67 -4.46
CA LYS A 268 19.63 -20.32 -5.79
C LYS A 268 21.09 -19.91 -5.75
N LYS A 269 21.53 -19.18 -4.74
CA LYS A 269 22.95 -18.83 -4.55
C LYS A 269 23.79 -20.08 -4.26
N ALA A 270 23.31 -20.96 -3.39
CA ALA A 270 24.01 -22.22 -3.07
C ALA A 270 24.17 -23.12 -4.31
N SER A 271 23.14 -23.24 -5.16
CA SER A 271 23.19 -24.02 -6.39
C SER A 271 24.14 -23.44 -7.44
N SER A 272 24.22 -22.09 -7.54
CA SER A 272 25.13 -21.45 -8.51
C SER A 272 26.60 -21.54 -8.12
N HIS A 273 26.93 -21.67 -6.82
CA HIS A 273 28.29 -21.93 -6.37
C HIS A 273 28.71 -23.39 -6.58
N GLY A 274 27.76 -24.32 -6.56
CA GLY A 274 28.02 -25.75 -6.85
C GLY A 274 28.38 -26.00 -8.32
N THR A 275 27.78 -25.26 -9.24
CA THR A 275 28.04 -25.40 -10.70
C THR A 275 29.41 -24.81 -11.11
N GLN A 276 29.89 -23.75 -10.45
CA GLN A 276 31.23 -23.21 -10.74
C GLN A 276 32.36 -24.11 -10.23
N GLY A 277 32.09 -24.98 -9.26
CA GLY A 277 33.05 -25.98 -8.77
C GLY A 277 33.21 -27.17 -9.74
N LEU A 278 32.17 -27.51 -10.49
CA LEU A 278 32.18 -28.65 -11.44
C LEU A 278 32.83 -28.29 -12.79
N GLU A 279 32.73 -27.05 -13.23
CA GLU A 279 33.42 -26.60 -14.47
C GLU A 279 34.94 -26.50 -14.32
N LYS A 280 35.46 -26.36 -13.07
CA LYS A 280 36.92 -26.35 -12.83
C LYS A 280 37.53 -27.75 -12.71
N LEU A 281 36.71 -28.80 -12.59
CA LEU A 281 37.17 -30.19 -12.51
C LEU A 281 37.20 -30.94 -13.85
N SER A 282 36.77 -30.32 -14.95
CA SER A 282 36.68 -30.96 -16.26
C SER A 282 37.69 -30.49 -17.29
N LEU A 283 38.75 -29.75 -16.90
CA LEU A 283 39.81 -29.27 -17.74
C LEU A 283 41.18 -29.61 -17.15
N ASP A 284 41.52 -30.89 -17.11
CA ASP A 284 42.90 -31.35 -17.19
C ASP A 284 42.91 -32.63 -18.08
N PRO A 285 43.77 -32.69 -19.10
CA PRO A 285 43.83 -33.76 -20.10
C PRO A 285 44.45 -35.05 -19.55
#